data_afc086b0998cb6eb4cf31479622638e6
#
_entry.id   afc086b0998cb6eb4cf31479622638e6
#
_cell.length_a   1.000
_cell.length_b   1.000
_cell.length_c   1.000
_cell.angle_alpha   90.00
_cell.angle_beta   90.00
_cell.angle_gamma   90.00
#
_symmetry.space_group_name_H-M   'P 1'
#
loop_
_entity.id
_entity.type
_entity.pdbx_description
1 polymer ?
#
loop_
_entity_poly.entity_id
_entity_poly.type
_entity_poly.pdbx_seq_one_letter_code
_entity_poly.pdbx_strand_id
1 'polypeptide(L)'
;MDALPHIDVEVLFFIESDGLTNRAFATLAILGRALSDERLGNQVFLIAGHTDASGPPDYNLALSERRAQTVRDFLIKNFGIAEDRLLARGFGPTRLKNPRHPGSRVNRRVQVVNWTSEADPSAAAPPQAEPPPPPRR
;
A
#
# COMPACT_ATOMS: atom_id res chain seq x y z
N MET A 1 -1.22 -9.04 8.31
CA MET A 1 -0.66 -8.77 6.98
C MET A 1 0.63 -9.49 6.72
N ASP A 2 1.46 -9.61 7.71
CA ASP A 2 2.79 -10.19 7.47
C ASP A 2 2.70 -11.65 7.08
N ALA A 3 1.64 -12.32 7.44
CA ALA A 3 1.46 -13.74 7.09
C ALA A 3 1.01 -13.94 5.65
N LEU A 4 0.61 -12.89 4.96
CA LEU A 4 0.11 -12.99 3.59
C LEU A 4 1.25 -12.75 2.60
N PRO A 5 1.19 -13.40 1.44
CA PRO A 5 2.18 -13.09 0.40
C PRO A 5 2.13 -11.61 0.05
N HIS A 6 3.30 -11.01 0.04
CA HIS A 6 3.37 -9.57 -0.25
C HIS A 6 4.75 -9.21 -0.73
N ILE A 7 4.84 -8.05 -1.34
CA ILE A 7 6.11 -7.43 -1.66
C ILE A 7 6.11 -6.01 -1.12
N ASP A 8 7.28 -5.61 -0.64
CA ASP A 8 7.50 -4.25 -0.21
C ASP A 8 8.13 -3.48 -1.36
N VAL A 9 7.58 -2.31 -1.63
CA VAL A 9 8.05 -1.47 -2.71
C VAL A 9 8.36 -0.12 -2.12
N GLU A 10 9.55 0.39 -2.40
CA GLU A 10 9.87 1.75 -2.00
C GLU A 10 9.38 2.68 -3.10
N VAL A 11 8.34 3.44 -2.80
CA VAL A 11 7.79 4.40 -3.72
C VAL A 11 8.17 5.78 -3.24
N LEU A 12 8.87 6.52 -4.07
CA LEU A 12 9.34 7.84 -3.70
C LEU A 12 8.30 8.90 -4.04
N PHE A 13 7.84 9.58 -3.01
CA PHE A 13 6.95 10.72 -3.14
C PHE A 13 7.73 11.98 -2.88
N PHE A 14 7.20 13.11 -3.35
CA PHE A 14 7.73 14.37 -2.90
C PHE A 14 7.52 14.50 -1.40
N ILE A 15 8.41 15.22 -0.75
CA ILE A 15 8.38 15.34 0.72
C ILE A 15 7.01 15.83 1.18
N GLU A 16 6.47 15.14 2.18
CA GLU A 16 5.17 15.47 2.79
C GLU A 16 4.08 15.64 1.75
N SER A 17 4.08 14.77 0.75
CA SER A 17 3.18 14.87 -0.36
C SER A 17 2.77 13.49 -0.80
N ASP A 18 1.66 13.42 -1.50
CA ASP A 18 1.23 12.20 -2.18
C ASP A 18 1.57 12.25 -3.67
N GLY A 19 2.35 13.26 -4.10
CA GLY A 19 2.78 13.35 -5.49
C GLY A 19 3.92 12.40 -5.78
N LEU A 20 3.88 11.79 -6.95
CA LEU A 20 4.87 10.81 -7.34
C LEU A 20 6.06 11.45 -8.03
N THR A 21 7.26 10.97 -7.68
CA THR A 21 8.47 11.39 -8.38
C THR A 21 8.62 10.58 -9.65
N ASN A 22 9.53 11.01 -10.55
CA ASN A 22 9.82 10.25 -11.76
C ASN A 22 10.30 8.85 -11.47
N ARG A 23 11.07 8.71 -10.40
CA ARG A 23 11.56 7.40 -10.00
C ARG A 23 10.42 6.49 -9.57
N ALA A 24 9.43 7.07 -8.90
CA ALA A 24 8.26 6.31 -8.49
C ALA A 24 7.49 5.80 -9.70
N PHE A 25 7.38 6.62 -10.75
CA PHE A 25 6.68 6.16 -11.95
C PHE A 25 7.33 4.92 -12.54
N ALA A 26 8.67 4.89 -12.59
CA ALA A 26 9.37 3.72 -13.12
C ALA A 26 9.09 2.48 -12.28
N THR A 27 9.15 2.62 -10.97
CA THR A 27 8.87 1.51 -10.05
C THR A 27 7.44 1.02 -10.23
N LEU A 28 6.50 1.94 -10.30
CA LEU A 28 5.09 1.58 -10.42
C LEU A 28 4.75 0.99 -11.78
N ALA A 29 5.51 1.36 -12.81
CA ALA A 29 5.30 0.76 -14.12
C ALA A 29 5.65 -0.73 -14.10
N ILE A 30 6.72 -1.08 -13.40
CA ILE A 30 7.08 -2.49 -13.25
C ILE A 30 5.98 -3.24 -12.50
N LEU A 31 5.51 -2.64 -11.41
CA LEU A 31 4.44 -3.23 -10.62
C LEU A 31 3.16 -3.37 -11.44
N GLY A 32 2.81 -2.33 -12.21
CA GLY A 32 1.61 -2.36 -13.02
C GLY A 32 1.64 -3.46 -14.06
N ARG A 33 2.79 -3.64 -14.70
CA ARG A 33 2.91 -4.73 -15.67
C ARG A 33 2.77 -6.08 -15.00
N ALA A 34 3.34 -6.24 -13.80
CA ALA A 34 3.22 -7.51 -13.07
C ALA A 34 1.77 -7.79 -12.70
N LEU A 35 1.06 -6.80 -12.19
CA LEU A 35 -0.33 -6.98 -11.77
C LEU A 35 -1.28 -7.15 -12.94
N SER A 36 -0.87 -6.73 -14.14
CA SER A 36 -1.68 -6.88 -15.34
C SER A 36 -1.49 -8.23 -16.01
N ASP A 37 -0.60 -9.06 -15.50
CA ASP A 37 -0.34 -10.37 -16.08
C ASP A 37 -1.60 -11.21 -15.99
N GLU A 38 -1.96 -11.83 -17.11
CA GLU A 38 -3.18 -12.63 -17.18
C GLU A 38 -3.19 -13.77 -16.18
N ARG A 39 -2.01 -14.26 -15.80
CA ARG A 39 -1.93 -15.35 -14.85
C ARG A 39 -2.45 -14.95 -13.47
N LEU A 40 -2.48 -13.66 -13.18
CA LEU A 40 -3.05 -13.20 -11.91
C LEU A 40 -4.57 -13.08 -11.97
N GLY A 41 -5.13 -13.06 -13.17
CA GLY A 41 -6.57 -13.11 -13.35
C GLY A 41 -7.30 -12.02 -12.57
N ASN A 42 -8.21 -12.45 -11.74
CA ASN A 42 -9.04 -11.55 -10.95
C ASN A 42 -8.58 -11.44 -9.50
N GLN A 43 -7.34 -11.79 -9.23
CA GLN A 43 -6.85 -11.69 -7.86
C GLN A 43 -6.90 -10.25 -7.38
N VAL A 44 -7.17 -10.11 -6.09
CA VAL A 44 -7.33 -8.81 -5.44
C VAL A 44 -6.08 -8.50 -4.65
N PHE A 45 -5.63 -7.25 -4.74
CA PHE A 45 -4.42 -6.81 -4.05
C PHE A 45 -4.73 -5.61 -3.16
N LEU A 46 -4.10 -5.59 -2.02
CA LEU A 46 -4.16 -4.44 -1.11
C LEU A 46 -2.89 -3.61 -1.29
N ILE A 47 -3.08 -2.35 -1.54
CA ILE A 47 -1.99 -1.37 -1.59
C ILE A 47 -1.94 -0.73 -0.20
N ALA A 48 -0.93 -1.09 0.56
CA ALA A 48 -0.81 -0.65 1.95
C ALA A 48 0.31 0.38 2.08
N GLY A 49 -0.05 1.59 2.45
CA GLY A 49 0.93 2.65 2.62
C GLY A 49 1.41 2.72 4.05
N HIS A 50 2.72 2.88 4.22
CA HIS A 50 3.35 2.97 5.54
C HIS A 50 4.26 4.18 5.61
N THR A 51 4.37 4.75 6.81
CA THR A 51 5.29 5.83 7.07
C THR A 51 6.26 5.41 8.17
N ASP A 52 7.32 6.21 8.36
CA ASP A 52 8.11 6.08 9.57
C ASP A 52 7.35 6.76 10.71
N ALA A 53 7.93 6.74 11.90
CA ALA A 53 7.27 7.26 13.09
C ALA A 53 7.71 8.67 13.43
N SER A 54 8.38 9.38 12.53
CA SER A 54 8.70 10.76 12.78
C SER A 54 7.50 11.63 12.45
N GLY A 55 7.31 12.67 13.25
CA GLY A 55 6.19 13.59 13.06
C GLY A 55 4.90 13.11 13.67
N PRO A 56 3.84 13.88 13.54
CA PRO A 56 2.56 13.58 14.17
C PRO A 56 1.93 12.31 13.58
N PRO A 57 1.51 11.37 14.44
CA PRO A 57 0.96 10.11 13.94
C PRO A 57 -0.28 10.27 13.09
N ASP A 58 -1.17 11.17 13.47
CA ASP A 58 -2.41 11.34 12.70
C ASP A 58 -2.12 11.91 11.32
N TYR A 59 -1.17 12.82 11.24
CA TYR A 59 -0.77 13.37 9.96
C TYR A 59 -0.19 12.27 9.07
N ASN A 60 0.67 11.45 9.65
CA ASN A 60 1.31 10.38 8.89
C ASN A 60 0.31 9.33 8.45
N LEU A 61 -0.67 9.05 9.29
CA LEU A 61 -1.72 8.12 8.92
C LEU A 61 -2.50 8.63 7.72
N ALA A 62 -2.91 9.89 7.75
CA ALA A 62 -3.64 10.48 6.65
C ALA A 62 -2.79 10.54 5.37
N LEU A 63 -1.52 10.86 5.52
CA LEU A 63 -0.62 10.93 4.38
C LEU A 63 -0.44 9.55 3.74
N SER A 64 -0.29 8.50 4.56
CA SER A 64 -0.13 7.16 4.03
C SER A 64 -1.37 6.70 3.28
N GLU A 65 -2.54 7.13 3.74
CA GLU A 65 -3.78 6.81 3.04
C GLU A 65 -3.80 7.48 1.67
N ARG A 66 -3.43 8.75 1.60
CA ARG A 66 -3.40 9.45 0.31
C ARG A 66 -2.37 8.85 -0.63
N ARG A 67 -1.22 8.44 -0.08
CA ARG A 67 -0.18 7.83 -0.91
C ARG A 67 -0.62 6.49 -1.46
N ALA A 68 -1.27 5.68 -0.64
CA ALA A 68 -1.81 4.41 -1.12
C ALA A 68 -2.84 4.64 -2.22
N GLN A 69 -3.68 5.65 -2.05
CA GLN A 69 -4.69 5.98 -3.03
C GLN A 69 -4.05 6.46 -4.34
N THR A 70 -3.00 7.25 -4.24
CA THR A 70 -2.28 7.72 -5.42
C THR A 70 -1.71 6.55 -6.21
N VAL A 71 -1.13 5.58 -5.53
CA VAL A 71 -0.59 4.38 -6.19
C VAL A 71 -1.72 3.61 -6.88
N ARG A 72 -2.82 3.42 -6.18
CA ARG A 72 -3.97 2.72 -6.75
C ARG A 72 -4.47 3.42 -8.01
N ASP A 73 -4.65 4.72 -7.92
CA ASP A 73 -5.16 5.49 -9.05
C ASP A 73 -4.22 5.41 -10.25
N PHE A 74 -2.92 5.46 -9.99
CA PHE A 74 -1.94 5.34 -11.06
C PHE A 74 -2.06 3.99 -11.77
N LEU A 75 -2.21 2.92 -11.01
CA LEU A 75 -2.28 1.59 -11.58
C LEU A 75 -3.56 1.40 -12.40
N ILE A 76 -4.65 1.91 -11.90
CA ILE A 76 -5.92 1.82 -12.63
C ILE A 76 -5.84 2.62 -13.92
N LYS A 77 -5.35 3.84 -13.83
CA LYS A 77 -5.36 4.76 -14.97
C LYS A 77 -4.40 4.35 -16.05
N ASN A 78 -3.23 3.86 -15.65
CA ASN A 78 -2.16 3.64 -16.63
C ASN A 78 -2.04 2.18 -17.07
N PHE A 79 -2.60 1.25 -16.32
CA PHE A 79 -2.50 -0.17 -16.66
C PHE A 79 -3.84 -0.84 -16.80
N GLY A 80 -4.93 -0.08 -16.65
CA GLY A 80 -6.26 -0.63 -16.89
C GLY A 80 -6.66 -1.71 -15.92
N ILE A 81 -6.06 -1.72 -14.73
CA ILE A 81 -6.43 -2.72 -13.73
C ILE A 81 -7.81 -2.37 -13.20
N ALA A 82 -8.67 -3.38 -13.09
CA ALA A 82 -10.04 -3.14 -12.65
C ALA A 82 -10.05 -2.61 -11.22
N GLU A 83 -10.95 -1.67 -10.98
CA GLU A 83 -11.00 -0.99 -9.68
C GLU A 83 -11.25 -1.95 -8.53
N ASP A 84 -12.05 -2.98 -8.77
CA ASP A 84 -12.39 -3.93 -7.71
C ASP A 84 -11.28 -4.93 -7.42
N ARG A 85 -10.18 -4.85 -8.15
CA ARG A 85 -9.01 -5.68 -7.86
C ARG A 85 -8.00 -5.01 -6.95
N LEU A 86 -8.15 -3.71 -6.68
CA LEU A 86 -7.18 -2.96 -5.90
C LEU A 86 -7.87 -2.27 -4.75
N LEU A 87 -7.37 -2.52 -3.56
CA LEU A 87 -7.79 -1.82 -2.35
C LEU A 87 -6.64 -0.94 -1.90
N ALA A 88 -6.93 0.22 -1.36
CA ALA A 88 -5.90 1.11 -0.87
C ALA A 88 -6.17 1.44 0.59
N ARG A 89 -5.14 1.35 1.42
CA ARG A 89 -5.28 1.67 2.83
C ARG A 89 -3.97 2.18 3.40
N GLY A 90 -4.06 3.20 4.24
CA GLY A 90 -2.89 3.72 4.93
C GLY A 90 -2.82 3.18 6.34
N PHE A 91 -1.61 2.82 6.75
CA PHE A 91 -1.34 2.34 8.11
C PHE A 91 -0.51 3.32 8.90
N GLY A 92 0.00 4.39 8.26
CA GLY A 92 0.85 5.33 8.94
C GLY A 92 2.04 4.63 9.56
N PRO A 93 2.40 4.99 10.79
CA PRO A 93 3.54 4.37 11.47
C PRO A 93 3.16 3.15 12.29
N THR A 94 1.95 2.61 12.15
CA THR A 94 1.47 1.57 13.04
C THR A 94 2.06 0.19 12.76
N ARG A 95 2.73 0.01 11.61
CA ARG A 95 3.30 -1.29 11.25
C ARG A 95 4.70 -1.07 10.70
N LEU A 96 5.60 -0.66 11.59
CA LEU A 96 6.97 -0.37 11.19
C LEU A 96 7.67 -1.63 10.76
N LYS A 97 8.41 -1.54 9.65
CA LYS A 97 9.23 -2.65 9.21
C LYS A 97 10.41 -2.85 10.17
N ASN A 98 10.93 -1.75 10.68
CA ASN A 98 12.03 -1.79 11.64
C ASN A 98 11.64 -0.99 12.88
N PRO A 99 10.97 -1.63 13.86
CA PRO A 99 10.55 -0.91 15.06
C PRO A 99 11.72 -0.44 15.93
N ARG A 100 12.90 -1.02 15.74
CA ARG A 100 14.08 -0.59 16.52
C ARG A 100 14.57 0.76 16.05
N HIS A 101 14.26 1.15 14.83
CA HIS A 101 14.62 2.44 14.27
C HIS A 101 13.39 3.09 13.69
N PRO A 102 12.52 3.62 14.56
CA PRO A 102 11.20 4.08 14.11
C PRO A 102 11.24 5.17 13.05
N GLY A 103 12.29 6.00 13.06
CA GLY A 103 12.43 7.06 12.07
C GLY A 103 13.13 6.63 10.79
N SER A 104 13.47 5.36 10.67
CA SER A 104 14.22 4.90 9.51
C SER A 104 13.40 4.95 8.24
N ARG A 105 14.07 5.28 7.14
CA ARG A 105 13.41 5.33 5.84
C ARG A 105 12.87 3.97 5.40
N VAL A 106 13.40 2.87 5.94
CA VAL A 106 12.89 1.54 5.55
C VAL A 106 11.44 1.36 5.95
N ASN A 107 10.95 2.18 6.89
CA ASN A 107 9.56 2.14 7.30
C ASN A 107 8.64 2.86 6.32
N ARG A 108 9.18 3.70 5.45
CA ARG A 108 8.41 4.45 4.45
C ARG A 108 8.33 3.60 3.19
N ARG A 109 7.25 2.85 3.09
CA ARG A 109 7.12 1.91 2.00
C ARG A 109 5.67 1.70 1.63
N VAL A 110 5.46 1.07 0.49
CA VAL A 110 4.17 0.57 0.08
C VAL A 110 4.29 -0.94 -0.02
N GLN A 111 3.38 -1.64 0.62
CA GLN A 111 3.28 -3.08 0.46
C GLN A 111 2.17 -3.39 -0.52
N VAL A 112 2.41 -4.37 -1.38
CA VAL A 112 1.37 -4.90 -2.24
C VAL A 112 1.11 -6.32 -1.77
N VAL A 113 -0.07 -6.51 -1.20
CA VAL A 113 -0.42 -7.76 -0.53
C VAL A 113 -1.46 -8.47 -1.37
N ASN A 114 -1.21 -9.74 -1.65
CA ASN A 114 -2.23 -10.53 -2.34
C ASN A 114 -3.35 -10.82 -1.34
N TRP A 115 -4.47 -10.18 -1.56
CA TRP A 115 -5.60 -10.20 -0.64
C TRP A 115 -6.68 -11.19 -1.05
N THR A 116 -6.46 -11.90 -2.12
CA THR A 116 -7.51 -12.71 -2.74
C THR A 116 -8.10 -13.75 -1.80
N SER A 117 -7.24 -14.48 -1.11
CA SER A 117 -7.73 -15.49 -0.20
C SER A 117 -8.46 -14.89 0.99
N GLU A 118 -8.07 -13.70 1.37
CA GLU A 118 -8.69 -13.01 2.49
C GLU A 118 -9.93 -12.25 2.06
N ALA A 119 -10.05 -12.02 0.77
CA ALA A 119 -11.24 -11.39 0.23
C ALA A 119 -12.37 -12.39 0.05
N ASP A 120 -12.09 -13.65 0.24
CA ASP A 120 -13.12 -14.68 0.23
C ASP A 120 -14.15 -14.33 1.29
N PRO A 121 -15.42 -14.24 0.93
CA PRO A 121 -16.45 -13.91 1.90
C PRO A 121 -16.44 -14.82 3.12
N SER A 122 -16.06 -16.06 2.96
CA SER A 122 -16.04 -16.99 4.07
C SER A 122 -14.87 -16.72 5.00
N ALA A 123 -13.86 -16.05 4.54
CA ALA A 123 -12.69 -15.75 5.36
C ALA A 123 -12.89 -14.45 6.13
N ALA A 124 -13.80 -13.65 5.73
CA ALA A 124 -14.08 -12.39 6.39
C ALA A 124 -12.84 -11.52 6.42
N ALA A 125 -12.61 -10.85 7.53
CA ALA A 125 -11.47 -9.96 7.64
C ALA A 125 -10.21 -10.76 7.88
N PRO A 126 -9.08 -10.29 7.40
CA PRO A 126 -7.82 -10.93 7.72
C PRO A 126 -7.57 -10.85 9.21
N PRO A 127 -7.19 -11.94 9.79
CA PRO A 127 -7.13 -12.02 11.26
C PRO A 127 -6.22 -10.96 11.85
N GLN A 128 -4.95 -11.19 11.75
CA GLN A 128 -4.03 -10.27 12.40
C GLN A 128 -3.67 -9.13 11.50
N ALA A 129 -4.05 -9.22 10.28
CA ALA A 129 -3.72 -8.19 9.33
C ALA A 129 -4.72 -7.09 9.33
N GLU A 130 -5.64 -7.18 10.22
CA GLU A 130 -6.64 -6.17 10.25
C GLU A 130 -6.03 -4.81 10.38
N PRO A 131 -6.23 -3.95 9.43
CA PRO A 131 -5.65 -2.62 9.53
C PRO A 131 -6.35 -1.86 10.64
N PRO A 132 -5.67 -0.91 11.24
CA PRO A 132 -6.38 0.00 12.13
C PRO A 132 -7.46 0.68 11.33
N PRO A 133 -8.51 1.14 11.99
CA PRO A 133 -9.54 1.85 11.26
C PRO A 133 -8.93 3.01 10.52
N PRO A 134 -9.53 3.41 9.40
CA PRO A 134 -9.02 4.58 8.69
C PRO A 134 -8.97 5.77 9.62
N PRO A 135 -8.11 6.72 9.34
CA PRO A 135 -8.03 7.91 10.17
C PRO A 135 -9.39 8.57 10.27
N ARG A 136 -9.65 9.11 11.42
CA ARG A 136 -10.88 9.89 11.57
C ARG A 136 -10.71 11.16 10.80
N ARG A 137 -11.68 11.51 10.06
CA ARG A 137 -11.64 12.72 9.27
C ARG A 137 -12.41 13.80 9.95
#